data_9f19adf4419ff8f87dc480cbb1922b79
#
_entry.id   9f19adf4419ff8f87dc480cbb1922b79
#
_cell.length_a   1.000
_cell.length_b   1.000
_cell.length_c   1.000
_cell.angle_alpha   90.00
_cell.angle_beta   90.00
_cell.angle_gamma   90.00
#
_symmetry.space_group_name_H-M   'P 1'
#
loop_
_entity.id
_entity.type
_entity.pdbx_description
1 polymer ?
#
loop_
_entity_poly.entity_id
_entity_poly.type
_entity_poly.pdbx_seq_one_letter_code
_entity_poly.pdbx_strand_id
1 'polypeptide(L)'
;MTNQTAMQYFEWYLPSDGQHWNNLADDAQHLADLGISHVWMPPAFKATNKDDVGYGVYDLFDLGEFDQKGTVRTKYGLKEEYLNAINQLKEVGIVPMADVVLNHKAAADKLETFEVVEVDPEDRTQEISEPFEIEGWTHFTFDGRNKAYNDFEWHWYHFNGTDFDAKRNKSGIYLIQGDNKGWADNDLVDNENGNFDYLMYANLDYKHPEVIENIYEWADWFVETTGVQGFRMDAVKHIDSFFMRNFIRDVKEKQGQDFYVFGEFWNGN
;
A
#
# COMPACT_ATOMS: atom_id res chain seq x y z
N MET A 1 14.58 -16.87 -25.37
CA MET A 1 13.71 -16.07 -24.46
C MET A 1 12.34 -16.73 -24.49
N THR A 2 11.89 -17.26 -23.39
CA THR A 2 10.52 -17.73 -23.22
C THR A 2 9.60 -16.50 -23.21
N ASN A 3 8.51 -16.53 -23.97
CA ASN A 3 7.50 -15.48 -23.95
C ASN A 3 6.86 -15.45 -22.54
N GLN A 4 6.73 -14.27 -21.96
CA GLN A 4 6.09 -14.07 -20.66
C GLN A 4 4.74 -13.37 -20.87
N THR A 5 3.69 -13.91 -20.26
CA THR A 5 2.35 -13.35 -20.30
C THR A 5 1.91 -13.10 -18.86
N ALA A 6 1.71 -11.84 -18.51
CA ALA A 6 1.20 -11.45 -17.19
C ALA A 6 -0.31 -11.20 -17.28
N MET A 7 -1.03 -11.64 -16.27
CA MET A 7 -2.47 -11.44 -16.14
C MET A 7 -2.79 -10.78 -14.80
N GLN A 8 -3.58 -9.70 -14.81
CA GLN A 8 -4.27 -9.18 -13.64
C GLN A 8 -5.47 -10.08 -13.38
N TYR A 9 -5.44 -10.81 -12.24
CA TYR A 9 -6.51 -11.75 -11.87
C TYR A 9 -7.49 -11.11 -10.90
N PHE A 10 -7.96 -9.92 -11.19
CA PHE A 10 -9.04 -9.23 -10.46
C PHE A 10 -9.57 -8.06 -11.29
N GLU A 11 -10.73 -7.58 -10.86
CA GLU A 11 -11.32 -6.33 -11.36
C GLU A 11 -12.02 -5.60 -10.19
N TRP A 12 -12.37 -4.34 -10.40
CA TRP A 12 -12.84 -3.46 -9.33
C TRP A 12 -14.15 -3.92 -8.67
N TYR A 13 -15.05 -4.52 -9.46
CA TYR A 13 -16.40 -4.89 -9.03
C TYR A 13 -16.57 -6.35 -8.64
N LEU A 14 -15.49 -7.06 -8.36
CA LEU A 14 -15.54 -8.42 -7.81
C LEU A 14 -16.43 -8.47 -6.56
N PRO A 15 -17.20 -9.56 -6.37
CA PRO A 15 -17.98 -9.77 -5.16
C PRO A 15 -17.12 -9.71 -3.89
N SER A 16 -17.70 -9.17 -2.81
CA SER A 16 -17.05 -9.17 -1.49
C SER A 16 -17.44 -10.41 -0.68
N ASP A 17 -17.38 -11.58 -1.30
CA ASP A 17 -17.79 -12.87 -0.72
C ASP A 17 -16.65 -13.64 -0.02
N GLY A 18 -15.41 -13.14 -0.17
CA GLY A 18 -14.22 -13.79 0.40
C GLY A 18 -13.79 -15.05 -0.32
N GLN A 19 -14.25 -15.29 -1.57
CA GLN A 19 -13.91 -16.50 -2.32
C GLN A 19 -12.81 -16.32 -3.37
N HIS A 20 -12.32 -15.11 -3.53
CA HIS A 20 -11.40 -14.82 -4.63
C HIS A 20 -10.11 -15.65 -4.61
N TRP A 21 -9.53 -15.84 -3.42
CA TRP A 21 -8.32 -16.67 -3.27
C TRP A 21 -8.59 -18.14 -3.59
N ASN A 22 -9.74 -18.68 -3.17
CA ASN A 22 -10.14 -20.03 -3.50
C ASN A 22 -10.39 -20.19 -5.00
N ASN A 23 -11.06 -19.23 -5.63
CA ASN A 23 -11.27 -19.21 -7.08
C ASN A 23 -9.95 -19.17 -7.85
N LEU A 24 -8.97 -18.37 -7.41
CA LEU A 24 -7.65 -18.33 -8.02
C LEU A 24 -6.88 -19.65 -7.87
N ALA A 25 -6.97 -20.28 -6.70
CA ALA A 25 -6.35 -21.59 -6.46
C ALA A 25 -6.93 -22.66 -7.39
N ASP A 26 -8.26 -22.69 -7.54
CA ASP A 26 -8.96 -23.66 -8.40
C ASP A 26 -8.65 -23.41 -9.89
N ASP A 27 -8.41 -22.16 -10.29
CA ASP A 27 -8.19 -21.76 -11.69
C ASP A 27 -6.71 -21.87 -12.13
N ALA A 28 -5.79 -22.14 -11.19
CA ALA A 28 -4.34 -22.08 -11.45
C ALA A 28 -3.90 -22.98 -12.63
N GLN A 29 -4.39 -24.22 -12.71
CA GLN A 29 -4.06 -25.12 -13.83
C GLN A 29 -4.61 -24.61 -15.15
N HIS A 30 -5.83 -24.10 -15.17
CA HIS A 30 -6.42 -23.52 -16.40
C HIS A 30 -5.61 -22.32 -16.90
N LEU A 31 -5.16 -21.42 -16.02
CA LEU A 31 -4.31 -20.29 -16.38
C LEU A 31 -2.98 -20.76 -16.98
N ALA A 32 -2.36 -21.80 -16.42
CA ALA A 32 -1.14 -22.37 -16.97
C ALA A 32 -1.36 -22.96 -18.36
N ASP A 33 -2.48 -23.68 -18.58
CA ASP A 33 -2.84 -24.25 -19.88
C ASP A 33 -3.09 -23.17 -20.95
N LEU A 34 -3.54 -21.98 -20.55
CA LEU A 34 -3.66 -20.79 -21.42
C LEU A 34 -2.30 -20.11 -21.72
N GLY A 35 -1.22 -20.53 -21.06
CA GLY A 35 0.11 -19.95 -21.24
C GLY A 35 0.36 -18.68 -20.41
N ILE A 36 -0.44 -18.44 -19.36
CA ILE A 36 -0.17 -17.40 -18.37
C ILE A 36 1.05 -17.80 -17.57
N SER A 37 2.04 -16.92 -17.47
CA SER A 37 3.29 -17.17 -16.76
C SER A 37 3.43 -16.36 -15.46
N HIS A 38 2.67 -15.28 -15.33
CA HIS A 38 2.67 -14.39 -14.17
C HIS A 38 1.23 -14.00 -13.82
N VAL A 39 0.87 -14.04 -12.56
CA VAL A 39 -0.44 -13.57 -12.07
C VAL A 39 -0.25 -12.43 -11.08
N TRP A 40 -0.78 -11.27 -11.42
CA TRP A 40 -0.89 -10.12 -10.53
C TRP A 40 -2.19 -10.25 -9.72
N MET A 41 -2.03 -10.48 -8.42
CA MET A 41 -3.10 -10.61 -7.44
C MET A 41 -3.44 -9.23 -6.84
N PRO A 42 -4.70 -8.98 -6.43
CA PRO A 42 -5.06 -7.73 -5.76
C PRO A 42 -4.35 -7.57 -4.41
N PRO A 43 -4.38 -6.35 -3.81
CA PRO A 43 -3.80 -6.13 -2.48
C PRO A 43 -4.41 -7.07 -1.44
N ALA A 44 -3.56 -7.81 -0.72
CA ALA A 44 -3.98 -8.83 0.25
C ALA A 44 -4.10 -8.31 1.69
N PHE A 45 -3.72 -7.05 1.92
CA PHE A 45 -3.63 -6.43 3.25
C PHE A 45 -5.02 -6.10 3.81
N LYS A 46 -5.10 -6.00 5.16
CA LYS A 46 -6.29 -5.45 5.81
C LYS A 46 -6.52 -4.01 5.34
N ALA A 47 -7.70 -3.78 4.81
CA ALA A 47 -8.13 -2.49 4.32
C ALA A 47 -9.15 -1.82 5.26
N THR A 48 -9.77 -0.72 4.83
CA THR A 48 -10.71 0.07 5.64
C THR A 48 -11.92 -0.72 6.14
N ASN A 49 -12.35 -1.72 5.39
CA ASN A 49 -13.46 -2.61 5.72
C ASN A 49 -13.41 -3.88 4.84
N LYS A 50 -14.34 -4.83 5.07
CA LYS A 50 -14.40 -6.11 4.36
C LYS A 50 -14.75 -6.02 2.85
N ASP A 51 -15.24 -4.88 2.39
CA ASP A 51 -15.68 -4.68 1.01
C ASP A 51 -14.69 -3.84 0.19
N ASP A 52 -13.67 -3.27 0.87
CA ASP A 52 -12.62 -2.47 0.24
C ASP A 52 -11.78 -3.31 -0.73
N VAL A 53 -11.54 -2.76 -1.90
CA VAL A 53 -10.73 -3.41 -2.96
C VAL A 53 -9.25 -3.57 -2.62
N GLY A 54 -8.83 -3.09 -1.45
CA GLY A 54 -7.48 -3.26 -0.91
C GLY A 54 -6.58 -2.03 -1.00
N TYR A 55 -7.00 -0.98 -1.71
CA TYR A 55 -6.20 0.25 -1.84
C TYR A 55 -6.38 1.23 -0.67
N GLY A 56 -7.41 1.07 0.16
CA GLY A 56 -7.52 1.76 1.44
C GLY A 56 -6.77 0.99 2.54
N VAL A 57 -5.43 0.95 2.48
CA VAL A 57 -4.60 0.10 3.34
C VAL A 57 -4.66 0.55 4.79
N TYR A 58 -5.09 -0.36 5.68
CA TYR A 58 -5.04 -0.16 7.12
C TYR A 58 -3.78 -0.82 7.72
N ASP A 59 -3.63 -2.14 7.63
CA ASP A 59 -2.53 -2.89 8.25
C ASP A 59 -1.83 -3.80 7.23
N LEU A 60 -0.58 -3.48 6.91
CA LEU A 60 0.26 -4.24 5.98
C LEU A 60 0.65 -5.62 6.53
N PHE A 61 0.64 -5.82 7.86
CA PHE A 61 0.98 -7.07 8.52
C PHE A 61 -0.24 -7.98 8.79
N ASP A 62 -1.43 -7.61 8.31
CA ASP A 62 -2.65 -8.43 8.41
C ASP A 62 -3.16 -8.79 7.01
N LEU A 63 -3.03 -10.05 6.66
CA LEU A 63 -3.46 -10.61 5.37
C LEU A 63 -4.86 -11.28 5.43
N GLY A 64 -5.70 -10.86 6.37
CA GLY A 64 -6.98 -11.52 6.64
C GLY A 64 -6.86 -12.60 7.71
N GLU A 65 -6.12 -12.30 8.80
CA GLU A 65 -5.85 -13.22 9.91
C GLU A 65 -6.43 -12.69 11.24
N PHE A 66 -6.48 -11.38 11.43
CA PHE A 66 -6.90 -10.75 12.69
C PHE A 66 -8.26 -10.07 12.55
N ASP A 67 -9.04 -10.05 13.64
CA ASP A 67 -10.30 -9.27 13.67
C ASP A 67 -9.99 -7.78 13.83
N GLN A 68 -9.93 -7.09 12.69
CA GLN A 68 -9.66 -5.67 12.58
C GLN A 68 -10.64 -5.04 11.58
N LYS A 69 -11.07 -3.82 11.84
CA LYS A 69 -12.06 -3.10 11.00
C LYS A 69 -13.37 -3.89 10.80
N GLY A 70 -13.76 -4.65 11.85
CA GLY A 70 -15.00 -5.43 11.90
C GLY A 70 -14.99 -6.71 11.04
N THR A 71 -13.82 -7.21 10.70
CA THR A 71 -13.69 -8.45 9.91
C THR A 71 -12.35 -9.14 10.15
N VAL A 72 -12.34 -10.47 10.08
CA VAL A 72 -11.09 -11.23 9.99
C VAL A 72 -10.60 -11.25 8.55
N ARG A 73 -11.44 -11.65 7.58
CA ARG A 73 -11.06 -11.73 6.17
C ARG A 73 -10.93 -10.34 5.50
N THR A 74 -10.18 -10.29 4.43
CA THR A 74 -10.25 -9.19 3.46
C THR A 74 -11.43 -9.39 2.49
N LYS A 75 -11.65 -8.48 1.55
CA LYS A 75 -12.59 -8.68 0.43
C LYS A 75 -12.38 -10.03 -0.26
N TYR A 76 -11.15 -10.44 -0.38
CA TYR A 76 -10.71 -11.56 -1.21
C TYR A 76 -10.62 -12.90 -0.48
N GLY A 77 -10.56 -12.91 0.86
CA GLY A 77 -10.51 -14.12 1.67
C GLY A 77 -9.61 -14.00 2.90
N LEU A 78 -9.26 -15.16 3.46
CA LEU A 78 -8.39 -15.33 4.62
C LEU A 78 -6.93 -15.49 4.19
N LYS A 79 -5.99 -15.22 5.11
CA LYS A 79 -4.55 -15.41 4.90
C LYS A 79 -4.20 -16.82 4.41
N GLU A 80 -4.75 -17.85 5.03
CA GLU A 80 -4.48 -19.25 4.65
C GLU A 80 -4.94 -19.56 3.21
N GLU A 81 -6.05 -18.95 2.76
CA GLU A 81 -6.55 -19.09 1.40
C GLU A 81 -5.64 -18.35 0.39
N TYR A 82 -5.14 -17.18 0.78
CA TYR A 82 -4.14 -16.43 -0.01
C TYR A 82 -2.85 -17.24 -0.20
N LEU A 83 -2.32 -17.81 0.90
CA LEU A 83 -1.12 -18.65 0.85
C LEU A 83 -1.34 -19.90 0.00
N ASN A 84 -2.53 -20.53 0.08
CA ASN A 84 -2.88 -21.65 -0.76
C ASN A 84 -2.91 -21.28 -2.24
N ALA A 85 -3.53 -20.14 -2.60
CA ALA A 85 -3.56 -19.67 -3.99
C ALA A 85 -2.15 -19.46 -4.55
N ILE A 86 -1.26 -18.83 -3.78
CA ILE A 86 0.15 -18.68 -4.15
C ILE A 86 0.83 -20.03 -4.41
N ASN A 87 0.62 -21.00 -3.53
CA ASN A 87 1.20 -22.32 -3.69
C ASN A 87 0.68 -23.04 -4.94
N GLN A 88 -0.65 -22.98 -5.22
CA GLN A 88 -1.21 -23.58 -6.42
C GLN A 88 -0.66 -22.94 -7.71
N LEU A 89 -0.49 -21.63 -7.74
CA LEU A 89 0.15 -20.95 -8.88
C LEU A 89 1.60 -21.45 -9.09
N LYS A 90 2.38 -21.56 -8.00
CA LYS A 90 3.77 -22.03 -8.07
C LYS A 90 3.88 -23.50 -8.51
N GLU A 91 2.97 -24.38 -8.07
CA GLU A 91 2.93 -25.79 -8.47
C GLU A 91 2.75 -25.97 -9.97
N VAL A 92 2.00 -25.08 -10.63
CA VAL A 92 1.80 -25.12 -12.10
C VAL A 92 2.79 -24.23 -12.86
N GLY A 93 3.81 -23.66 -12.18
CA GLY A 93 4.87 -22.87 -12.80
C GLY A 93 4.50 -21.41 -13.12
N ILE A 94 3.45 -20.87 -12.51
CA ILE A 94 3.06 -19.46 -12.61
C ILE A 94 3.73 -18.66 -11.49
N VAL A 95 4.30 -17.51 -11.82
CA VAL A 95 4.89 -16.56 -10.88
C VAL A 95 3.77 -15.75 -10.19
N PRO A 96 3.55 -15.92 -8.87
CA PRO A 96 2.59 -15.10 -8.12
C PRO A 96 3.19 -13.73 -7.82
N MET A 97 2.47 -12.66 -8.17
CA MET A 97 2.89 -11.28 -7.91
C MET A 97 1.87 -10.58 -7.01
N ALA A 98 2.34 -9.94 -5.95
CA ALA A 98 1.50 -9.16 -5.04
C ALA A 98 1.36 -7.71 -5.51
N ASP A 99 0.17 -7.15 -5.31
CA ASP A 99 -0.05 -5.70 -5.39
C ASP A 99 0.42 -5.05 -4.09
N VAL A 100 1.31 -4.08 -4.19
CA VAL A 100 1.99 -3.45 -3.06
C VAL A 100 1.64 -1.97 -3.01
N VAL A 101 0.90 -1.58 -1.98
CA VAL A 101 0.39 -0.22 -1.78
C VAL A 101 1.14 0.42 -0.62
N LEU A 102 2.12 1.28 -0.93
CA LEU A 102 3.01 1.90 0.04
C LEU A 102 2.92 3.43 0.08
N ASN A 103 1.99 4.04 -0.67
CA ASN A 103 1.88 5.49 -0.71
C ASN A 103 1.21 6.07 0.55
N HIS A 104 0.22 5.39 1.09
CA HIS A 104 -0.66 5.94 2.13
C HIS A 104 -1.23 4.86 3.06
N LYS A 105 -1.84 5.33 4.16
CA LYS A 105 -2.63 4.50 5.08
C LYS A 105 -4.01 5.12 5.32
N ALA A 106 -5.01 4.26 5.52
CA ALA A 106 -6.40 4.65 5.68
C ALA A 106 -7.02 4.06 6.97
N ALA A 107 -8.10 4.66 7.44
CA ALA A 107 -8.89 4.19 8.58
C ALA A 107 -8.10 4.04 9.90
N ALA A 108 -7.30 5.03 10.26
CA ALA A 108 -6.62 5.08 11.55
C ALA A 108 -7.58 4.84 12.73
N ASP A 109 -7.04 4.39 13.86
CA ASP A 109 -7.82 4.01 15.04
C ASP A 109 -8.21 5.20 15.91
N LYS A 110 -7.35 6.25 15.92
CA LYS A 110 -7.54 7.43 16.76
C LYS A 110 -7.19 8.73 16.04
N LEU A 111 -7.81 9.81 16.49
CA LEU A 111 -7.45 11.17 16.10
C LEU A 111 -6.21 11.64 16.87
N GLU A 112 -5.40 12.45 16.20
CA GLU A 112 -4.31 13.22 16.82
C GLU A 112 -4.43 14.69 16.41
N THR A 113 -3.93 15.58 17.27
CA THR A 113 -3.86 17.02 17.01
C THR A 113 -2.46 17.40 16.57
N PHE A 114 -2.35 18.06 15.42
CA PHE A 114 -1.08 18.53 14.86
C PHE A 114 -1.29 19.74 13.98
N GLU A 115 -0.20 20.45 13.69
CA GLU A 115 -0.20 21.65 12.87
C GLU A 115 -0.06 21.31 11.38
N VAL A 116 -0.80 22.03 10.54
CA VAL A 116 -0.80 21.89 9.08
C VAL A 116 -0.87 23.25 8.41
N VAL A 117 -0.54 23.29 7.12
CA VAL A 117 -1.03 24.31 6.17
C VAL A 117 -1.94 23.64 5.15
N GLU A 118 -2.98 24.32 4.72
CA GLU A 118 -3.78 23.91 3.57
C GLU A 118 -3.07 24.33 2.28
N VAL A 119 -2.95 23.42 1.31
CA VAL A 119 -2.32 23.72 0.02
C VAL A 119 -3.33 23.71 -1.11
N ASP A 120 -3.02 24.38 -2.20
CA ASP A 120 -3.84 24.43 -3.40
C ASP A 120 -3.87 23.01 -4.05
N PRO A 121 -5.05 22.43 -4.34
CA PRO A 121 -5.14 21.11 -4.96
C PRO A 121 -4.59 21.04 -6.39
N GLU A 122 -4.53 22.16 -7.11
CA GLU A 122 -4.01 22.24 -8.49
C GLU A 122 -2.52 22.64 -8.55
N ASP A 123 -2.01 23.25 -7.48
CA ASP A 123 -0.58 23.52 -7.29
C ASP A 123 -0.18 23.34 -5.83
N ARG A 124 0.18 22.14 -5.45
CA ARG A 124 0.47 21.72 -4.07
C ARG A 124 1.73 22.32 -3.48
N THR A 125 2.48 23.08 -4.28
CA THR A 125 3.60 23.90 -3.80
C THR A 125 3.13 25.25 -3.23
N GLN A 126 1.86 25.61 -3.44
CA GLN A 126 1.27 26.84 -2.93
C GLN A 126 0.47 26.58 -1.63
N GLU A 127 0.95 27.17 -0.54
CA GLU A 127 0.21 27.24 0.72
C GLU A 127 -0.91 28.30 0.58
N ILE A 128 -2.15 27.91 0.90
CA ILE A 128 -3.32 28.79 0.83
C ILE A 128 -3.88 29.14 2.21
N SER A 129 -3.20 28.75 3.28
CA SER A 129 -3.51 29.15 4.65
C SER A 129 -2.25 29.44 5.44
N GLU A 130 -2.39 30.23 6.52
CA GLU A 130 -1.41 30.24 7.61
C GLU A 130 -1.43 28.90 8.34
N PRO A 131 -0.37 28.51 9.08
CA PRO A 131 -0.37 27.30 9.89
C PRO A 131 -1.50 27.31 10.94
N PHE A 132 -2.16 26.13 11.07
CA PHE A 132 -3.22 25.94 12.05
C PHE A 132 -3.33 24.47 12.50
N GLU A 133 -3.91 24.26 13.69
CA GLU A 133 -4.13 22.90 14.21
C GLU A 133 -5.38 22.26 13.60
N ILE A 134 -5.25 20.97 13.24
CA ILE A 134 -6.36 20.08 12.89
C ILE A 134 -6.42 18.88 13.84
N GLU A 135 -7.52 18.14 13.78
CA GLU A 135 -7.60 16.75 14.28
C GLU A 135 -7.65 15.82 13.07
N GLY A 136 -6.57 15.04 12.89
CA GLY A 136 -6.43 14.10 11.76
C GLY A 136 -6.43 12.64 12.21
N TRP A 137 -6.94 11.75 11.36
CA TRP A 137 -6.92 10.30 11.56
C TRP A 137 -5.54 9.74 11.18
N THR A 138 -4.62 9.69 12.18
CA THR A 138 -3.22 9.35 11.95
C THR A 138 -2.62 8.37 12.96
N HIS A 139 -3.33 8.05 14.06
CA HIS A 139 -2.83 7.07 15.02
C HIS A 139 -3.38 5.67 14.71
N PHE A 140 -2.48 4.77 14.28
CA PHE A 140 -2.78 3.36 14.01
C PHE A 140 -2.16 2.51 15.10
N THR A 141 -3.00 1.78 15.84
CA THR A 141 -2.59 0.95 17.00
C THR A 141 -2.64 -0.54 16.71
N PHE A 142 -3.41 -0.97 15.71
CA PHE A 142 -3.56 -2.35 15.30
C PHE A 142 -3.92 -3.30 16.46
N ASP A 143 -4.84 -2.85 17.34
CA ASP A 143 -5.19 -3.56 18.58
C ASP A 143 -5.63 -5.02 18.34
N GLY A 144 -6.35 -5.29 17.23
CA GLY A 144 -6.80 -6.64 16.88
C GLY A 144 -5.66 -7.60 16.55
N ARG A 145 -4.53 -7.10 16.06
CA ARG A 145 -3.33 -7.88 15.79
C ARG A 145 -2.51 -8.14 17.07
N ASN A 146 -2.71 -7.36 18.12
CA ASN A 146 -2.07 -7.53 19.43
C ASN A 146 -0.54 -7.72 19.33
N LYS A 147 0.12 -6.87 18.55
CA LYS A 147 1.58 -6.85 18.32
C LYS A 147 2.14 -8.11 17.63
N ALA A 148 1.31 -8.97 17.07
CA ALA A 148 1.80 -10.07 16.24
C ALA A 148 2.58 -9.50 15.04
N TYR A 149 3.72 -10.10 14.73
CA TYR A 149 4.66 -9.77 13.65
C TYR A 149 5.43 -8.46 13.82
N ASN A 150 4.80 -7.41 14.33
CA ASN A 150 5.36 -6.08 14.48
C ASN A 150 4.60 -5.30 15.56
N ASP A 151 5.28 -4.50 16.40
CA ASP A 151 4.67 -3.69 17.46
C ASP A 151 4.68 -2.18 17.16
N PHE A 152 5.03 -1.80 15.93
CA PHE A 152 5.09 -0.42 15.49
C PHE A 152 3.70 0.20 15.43
N GLU A 153 3.54 1.36 16.07
CA GLU A 153 2.36 2.20 15.98
C GLU A 153 2.65 3.42 15.10
N TRP A 154 1.71 3.77 14.25
CA TRP A 154 1.85 4.95 13.40
C TRP A 154 1.24 6.16 14.10
N HIS A 155 1.92 7.29 13.98
CA HIS A 155 1.51 8.58 14.52
C HIS A 155 1.60 9.65 13.44
N TRP A 156 0.98 10.82 13.68
CA TRP A 156 0.94 11.94 12.74
C TRP A 156 2.31 12.31 12.17
N TYR A 157 3.37 12.17 12.96
CA TYR A 157 4.73 12.51 12.51
C TYR A 157 5.37 11.48 11.55
N HIS A 158 4.71 10.35 11.29
CA HIS A 158 5.10 9.40 10.25
C HIS A 158 4.49 9.74 8.88
N PHE A 159 3.65 10.78 8.82
CA PHE A 159 2.97 11.22 7.60
C PHE A 159 3.38 12.66 7.28
N ASN A 160 3.33 13.02 5.99
CA ASN A 160 3.57 14.39 5.55
C ASN A 160 2.30 15.08 5.04
N GLY A 161 1.21 14.36 4.82
CA GLY A 161 -0.06 14.94 4.38
C GLY A 161 -1.28 14.13 4.80
N THR A 162 -2.43 14.79 4.85
CA THR A 162 -3.75 14.19 5.08
C THR A 162 -4.83 14.99 4.36
N ASP A 163 -6.05 14.42 4.21
CA ASP A 163 -7.14 15.01 3.42
C ASP A 163 -8.35 15.44 4.25
N PHE A 164 -8.32 15.27 5.58
CA PHE A 164 -9.50 15.55 6.39
C PHE A 164 -9.16 16.15 7.76
N ASP A 165 -9.77 17.29 8.06
CA ASP A 165 -9.81 17.90 9.38
C ASP A 165 -11.11 17.49 10.11
N ALA A 166 -11.01 16.56 11.04
CA ALA A 166 -12.14 16.06 11.82
C ALA A 166 -12.73 17.14 12.76
N LYS A 167 -11.91 18.07 13.26
CA LYS A 167 -12.35 19.17 14.14
C LYS A 167 -13.31 20.12 13.44
N ARG A 168 -13.08 20.40 12.14
CA ARG A 168 -13.91 21.29 11.32
C ARG A 168 -14.84 20.54 10.37
N ASN A 169 -14.72 19.21 10.32
CA ASN A 169 -15.42 18.35 9.35
C ASN A 169 -15.22 18.86 7.91
N LYS A 170 -13.97 19.13 7.55
CA LYS A 170 -13.59 19.74 6.26
C LYS A 170 -12.55 18.88 5.54
N SER A 171 -12.81 18.56 4.27
CA SER A 171 -11.82 17.98 3.37
C SER A 171 -10.95 19.07 2.73
N GLY A 172 -9.70 18.76 2.48
CA GLY A 172 -8.69 19.62 1.85
C GLY A 172 -7.40 18.83 1.65
N ILE A 173 -6.36 19.43 1.14
CA ILE A 173 -5.03 18.85 1.16
C ILE A 173 -4.22 19.58 2.22
N TYR A 174 -3.89 18.88 3.29
CA TYR A 174 -3.23 19.42 4.47
C TYR A 174 -1.80 18.90 4.54
N LEU A 175 -0.84 19.79 4.31
CA LEU A 175 0.59 19.52 4.49
C LEU A 175 0.94 19.63 5.98
N ILE A 176 1.39 18.52 6.56
CA ILE A 176 1.74 18.43 7.98
C ILE A 176 3.01 19.24 8.25
N GLN A 177 3.00 20.04 9.33
CA GLN A 177 4.09 20.90 9.72
C GLN A 177 4.94 20.26 10.82
N GLY A 178 6.22 20.63 10.91
CA GLY A 178 7.15 20.15 11.93
C GLY A 178 8.59 20.07 11.42
N ASP A 179 9.48 19.60 12.28
CA ASP A 179 10.90 19.46 11.92
C ASP A 179 11.07 18.39 10.82
N ASN A 180 11.78 18.76 9.74
CA ASN A 180 12.01 17.94 8.55
C ASN A 180 10.73 17.51 7.79
N LYS A 181 9.58 18.16 8.03
CA LYS A 181 8.33 17.94 7.29
C LYS A 181 8.35 18.66 5.94
N GLY A 182 7.47 18.25 5.07
CA GLY A 182 7.29 18.78 3.72
C GLY A 182 7.03 17.65 2.72
N TRP A 183 6.55 18.01 1.55
CA TRP A 183 6.46 17.04 0.43
C TRP A 183 7.86 16.50 0.08
N ALA A 184 7.92 15.33 -0.56
CA ALA A 184 9.13 14.86 -1.20
C ALA A 184 9.68 15.94 -2.17
N ASP A 185 10.98 15.93 -2.42
CA ASP A 185 11.59 16.94 -3.31
C ASP A 185 11.04 16.79 -4.73
N ASN A 186 10.84 17.93 -5.44
CA ASN A 186 10.17 17.98 -6.75
C ASN A 186 10.84 17.14 -7.85
N ASP A 187 12.10 16.78 -7.70
CA ASP A 187 12.83 15.90 -8.61
C ASP A 187 12.72 14.40 -8.26
N LEU A 188 12.06 14.09 -7.13
CA LEU A 188 11.88 12.72 -6.65
C LEU A 188 10.46 12.17 -6.84
N VAL A 189 9.48 13.00 -7.12
CA VAL A 189 8.09 12.65 -7.43
C VAL A 189 7.64 13.31 -8.73
N ASP A 190 6.47 12.91 -9.24
CA ASP A 190 5.89 13.56 -10.42
C ASP A 190 5.57 15.02 -10.13
N ASN A 191 5.71 15.88 -11.12
CA ASN A 191 5.49 17.32 -11.00
C ASN A 191 4.09 17.80 -11.46
N GLU A 192 3.19 16.89 -11.73
CA GLU A 192 1.77 17.21 -11.91
C GLU A 192 1.25 17.91 -10.65
N ASN A 193 0.42 18.95 -10.81
CA ASN A 193 -0.02 19.82 -9.72
C ASN A 193 1.13 20.43 -8.89
N GLY A 194 2.25 20.74 -9.52
CA GLY A 194 3.44 21.34 -8.90
C GLY A 194 4.32 20.34 -8.14
N ASN A 195 3.71 19.43 -7.40
CA ASN A 195 4.33 18.31 -6.68
C ASN A 195 3.25 17.27 -6.40
N PHE A 196 3.43 16.03 -6.86
CA PHE A 196 2.41 15.00 -6.70
C PHE A 196 2.78 13.90 -5.69
N ASP A 197 3.48 14.25 -4.62
CA ASP A 197 3.72 13.37 -3.48
C ASP A 197 2.38 12.92 -2.84
N TYR A 198 1.49 13.86 -2.54
CA TYR A 198 0.21 13.55 -1.94
C TYR A 198 -0.78 12.95 -2.96
N LEU A 199 -1.33 11.76 -2.68
CA LEU A 199 -2.41 11.15 -3.46
C LEU A 199 -3.74 11.17 -2.68
N MET A 200 -3.79 10.54 -1.50
CA MET A 200 -4.99 10.39 -0.68
C MET A 200 -4.66 9.94 0.75
N TYR A 201 -5.63 10.03 1.66
CA TYR A 201 -5.56 9.54 3.04
C TYR A 201 -4.37 10.11 3.84
N ALA A 202 -3.75 9.32 4.71
CA ALA A 202 -2.52 9.70 5.42
C ALA A 202 -1.30 9.29 4.59
N ASN A 203 -0.64 10.25 3.96
CA ASN A 203 0.49 10.05 3.06
C ASN A 203 1.76 9.74 3.83
N LEU A 204 2.46 8.65 3.50
CA LEU A 204 3.67 8.23 4.20
C LEU A 204 4.82 9.19 3.96
N ASP A 205 5.51 9.57 5.03
CA ASP A 205 6.68 10.45 4.98
C ASP A 205 7.98 9.64 4.82
N TYR A 206 8.44 9.47 3.59
CA TYR A 206 9.69 8.75 3.29
C TYR A 206 10.97 9.53 3.64
N LYS A 207 10.86 10.72 4.26
CA LYS A 207 11.97 11.38 4.95
C LYS A 207 12.13 10.89 6.39
N HIS A 208 11.11 10.25 6.97
CA HIS A 208 11.12 9.73 8.33
C HIS A 208 11.79 8.35 8.40
N PRO A 209 12.88 8.17 9.18
CA PRO A 209 13.64 6.91 9.19
C PRO A 209 12.83 5.71 9.69
N GLU A 210 11.94 5.88 10.68
CA GLU A 210 11.11 4.80 11.21
C GLU A 210 10.08 4.31 10.17
N VAL A 211 9.59 5.19 9.28
CA VAL A 211 8.72 4.79 8.16
C VAL A 211 9.49 3.87 7.23
N ILE A 212 10.69 4.28 6.82
CA ILE A 212 11.55 3.49 5.93
C ILE A 212 11.85 2.13 6.55
N GLU A 213 12.29 2.11 7.82
CA GLU A 213 12.63 0.87 8.54
C GLU A 213 11.44 -0.08 8.64
N ASN A 214 10.26 0.44 9.00
CA ASN A 214 9.03 -0.38 9.08
C ASN A 214 8.62 -0.97 7.73
N ILE A 215 8.78 -0.24 6.63
CA ILE A 215 8.45 -0.74 5.30
C ILE A 215 9.45 -1.83 4.84
N TYR A 216 10.74 -1.71 5.17
CA TYR A 216 11.72 -2.78 4.89
C TYR A 216 11.44 -4.04 5.73
N GLU A 217 11.14 -3.88 7.03
CA GLU A 217 10.75 -4.99 7.90
C GLU A 217 9.50 -5.71 7.38
N TRP A 218 8.50 -4.92 6.95
CA TRP A 218 7.32 -5.47 6.33
C TRP A 218 7.63 -6.28 5.06
N ALA A 219 8.49 -5.76 4.19
CA ALA A 219 8.80 -6.45 2.93
C ALA A 219 9.49 -7.80 3.17
N ASP A 220 10.42 -7.86 4.13
CA ASP A 220 11.08 -9.10 4.53
C ASP A 220 10.07 -10.11 5.09
N TRP A 221 9.25 -9.69 6.04
CA TRP A 221 8.18 -10.52 6.60
C TRP A 221 7.18 -10.99 5.54
N PHE A 222 6.76 -10.07 4.65
CA PHE A 222 5.74 -10.37 3.65
C PHE A 222 6.22 -11.44 2.66
N VAL A 223 7.43 -11.28 2.11
CA VAL A 223 7.97 -12.25 1.15
C VAL A 223 8.27 -13.58 1.83
N GLU A 224 8.82 -13.59 3.05
CA GLU A 224 9.07 -14.81 3.82
C GLU A 224 7.76 -15.56 4.13
N THR A 225 6.72 -14.83 4.54
CA THR A 225 5.42 -15.41 4.90
C THR A 225 4.67 -15.95 3.70
N THR A 226 4.69 -15.23 2.57
CA THR A 226 3.82 -15.53 1.43
C THR A 226 4.51 -16.33 0.34
N GLY A 227 5.81 -16.14 0.18
CA GLY A 227 6.59 -16.74 -0.90
C GLY A 227 6.21 -16.22 -2.29
N VAL A 228 5.66 -15.00 -2.40
CA VAL A 228 5.46 -14.32 -3.69
C VAL A 228 6.79 -14.12 -4.40
N GLN A 229 6.76 -14.07 -5.72
CA GLN A 229 7.96 -13.99 -6.56
C GLN A 229 8.00 -12.70 -7.38
N GLY A 230 7.14 -11.75 -7.07
CA GLY A 230 7.15 -10.44 -7.69
C GLY A 230 6.21 -9.45 -7.02
N PHE A 231 6.41 -8.17 -7.33
CA PHE A 231 5.60 -7.05 -6.89
C PHE A 231 5.07 -6.24 -8.07
N ARG A 232 3.82 -5.84 -8.00
CA ARG A 232 3.31 -4.66 -8.69
C ARG A 232 3.29 -3.53 -7.67
N MET A 233 4.04 -2.48 -7.92
CA MET A 233 4.11 -1.32 -7.05
C MET A 233 3.03 -0.33 -7.45
N ASP A 234 2.10 -0.08 -6.53
CA ASP A 234 1.02 0.89 -6.70
C ASP A 234 1.56 2.33 -6.66
N ALA A 235 0.98 3.22 -7.46
CA ALA A 235 1.09 4.67 -7.36
C ALA A 235 2.54 5.20 -7.29
N VAL A 236 3.50 4.60 -8.02
CA VAL A 236 4.94 4.91 -7.89
C VAL A 236 5.30 6.34 -8.24
N LYS A 237 4.48 7.06 -9.00
CA LYS A 237 4.73 8.47 -9.34
C LYS A 237 4.59 9.42 -8.13
N HIS A 238 3.89 8.96 -7.08
CA HIS A 238 3.63 9.70 -5.85
C HIS A 238 4.62 9.37 -4.74
N ILE A 239 5.50 8.37 -4.92
CA ILE A 239 6.44 7.91 -3.91
C ILE A 239 7.84 8.39 -4.27
N ASP A 240 8.59 8.87 -3.27
CA ASP A 240 10.00 9.24 -3.42
C ASP A 240 10.77 8.20 -4.25
N SER A 241 11.25 8.60 -5.42
CA SER A 241 11.91 7.71 -6.38
C SER A 241 13.26 7.20 -5.90
N PHE A 242 13.93 7.94 -4.99
CA PHE A 242 15.16 7.47 -4.37
C PHE A 242 14.87 6.35 -3.37
N PHE A 243 13.83 6.51 -2.53
CA PHE A 243 13.35 5.43 -1.67
C PHE A 243 12.94 4.21 -2.50
N MET A 244 12.07 4.38 -3.51
CA MET A 244 11.56 3.29 -4.35
C MET A 244 12.68 2.51 -5.03
N ARG A 245 13.68 3.19 -5.58
CA ARG A 245 14.85 2.55 -6.19
C ARG A 245 15.64 1.71 -5.19
N ASN A 246 15.88 2.23 -3.99
CA ASN A 246 16.61 1.53 -2.95
C ASN A 246 15.83 0.33 -2.42
N PHE A 247 14.53 0.48 -2.22
CA PHE A 247 13.62 -0.58 -1.79
C PHE A 247 13.62 -1.75 -2.80
N ILE A 248 13.39 -1.47 -4.08
CA ILE A 248 13.40 -2.51 -5.13
C ILE A 248 14.77 -3.20 -5.22
N ARG A 249 15.85 -2.45 -5.08
CA ARG A 249 17.20 -3.02 -5.08
C ARG A 249 17.39 -3.97 -3.89
N ASP A 250 17.03 -3.58 -2.69
CA ASP A 250 17.14 -4.40 -1.48
C ASP A 250 16.34 -5.71 -1.62
N VAL A 251 15.08 -5.62 -2.06
CA VAL A 251 14.25 -6.80 -2.31
C VAL A 251 14.92 -7.74 -3.33
N LYS A 252 15.45 -7.22 -4.44
CA LYS A 252 16.12 -8.05 -5.45
C LYS A 252 17.47 -8.61 -4.98
N GLU A 253 18.18 -7.92 -4.11
CA GLU A 253 19.42 -8.44 -3.50
C GLU A 253 19.13 -9.61 -2.56
N LYS A 254 18.01 -9.58 -1.83
CA LYS A 254 17.58 -10.64 -0.91
C LYS A 254 16.91 -11.83 -1.61
N GLN A 255 16.04 -11.55 -2.59
CA GLN A 255 15.20 -12.57 -3.24
C GLN A 255 15.77 -13.11 -4.56
N GLY A 256 16.77 -12.45 -5.13
CA GLY A 256 17.36 -12.77 -6.43
C GLY A 256 16.92 -11.83 -7.55
N GLN A 257 17.73 -11.74 -8.60
CA GLN A 257 17.51 -10.81 -9.72
C GLN A 257 16.25 -11.15 -10.54
N ASP A 258 15.79 -12.39 -10.46
CA ASP A 258 14.59 -12.87 -11.15
C ASP A 258 13.29 -12.48 -10.44
N PHE A 259 13.36 -11.91 -9.22
CA PHE A 259 12.18 -11.36 -8.54
C PHE A 259 11.58 -10.24 -9.41
N TYR A 260 10.34 -10.48 -9.88
CA TYR A 260 9.74 -9.62 -10.88
C TYR A 260 9.13 -8.36 -10.25
N VAL A 261 9.46 -7.18 -10.76
CA VAL A 261 8.89 -5.91 -10.25
C VAL A 261 8.49 -5.02 -11.41
N PHE A 262 7.27 -4.52 -11.38
CA PHE A 262 6.81 -3.43 -12.23
C PHE A 262 6.01 -2.42 -11.41
N GLY A 263 5.94 -1.18 -11.87
CA GLY A 263 5.26 -0.08 -11.18
C GLY A 263 4.13 0.49 -12.02
N GLU A 264 3.09 0.96 -11.34
CA GLU A 264 2.09 1.79 -11.93
C GLU A 264 2.56 3.24 -11.96
N PHE A 265 2.81 3.76 -13.15
CA PHE A 265 3.09 5.17 -13.37
C PHE A 265 2.00 5.76 -14.25
N TRP A 266 0.98 6.31 -13.62
CA TRP A 266 -0.17 6.86 -14.33
C TRP A 266 0.14 8.29 -14.82
N ASN A 267 0.28 8.46 -16.13
CA ASN A 267 0.50 9.76 -16.76
C ASN A 267 -0.50 9.96 -17.90
N GLY A 268 -1.14 11.14 -17.95
CA GLY A 268 -2.15 11.49 -18.96
C GLY A 268 -1.59 11.92 -20.32
N ASN A 269 -0.27 11.87 -20.54
CA ASN A 269 0.39 12.24 -21.81
C ASN A 269 0.70 11.02 -22.68
#